data_a77b1b856777ceec05b03b5d24ededd9
#
_entry.id   a77b1b856777ceec05b03b5d24ededd9
#
_cell.length_a   1.000
_cell.length_b   1.000
_cell.length_c   1.000
_cell.angle_alpha   90.00
_cell.angle_beta   90.00
_cell.angle_gamma   90.00
#
_symmetry.space_group_name_H-M   'P 1'
#
loop_
_entity.id
_entity.type
_entity.pdbx_description
1 polymer ?
#
loop_
_entity_poly.entity_id
_entity_poly.type
_entity_poly.pdbx_seq_one_letter_code
_entity_poly.pdbx_strand_id
1 'polypeptide(L)'
;MSKANLLGPWVRRFLLEYLVSERNLARNTQRSYRDTLGLLLPFVARHARKEIDEISVIDVSPDAVRLFLRHLEESRKCAVSTRNQRLAAIHSLARFVGLHSPECIEWCGQLRTIPRKRAPQSTITYLEKSEMDALLNAPDQSTEQGLRDHALLIFLYNTGVRADEAAQVKIEDLFLAHCSRDHSLVQVRGKGNKLRRCPLWPQTVAELSSLITSRPPTDHVFLNRCGQPITRFGIHTMVERYVRKISAGMPSLANKRVSPHTIRHTTATHLLRAGVDINTIRAWLGHVSLNTTNVYAEVDLEMKAKALATCEIRGAIPPKHWKEDVTLMEFLRTL
;
A
#
# COMPACT_ATOMS: atom_id res chain seq x y z
N MET A 1 -23.49 2.76 39.68
CA MET A 1 -22.61 2.14 38.67
C MET A 1 -21.17 2.40 39.04
N SER A 2 -20.36 1.38 39.21
CA SER A 2 -18.94 1.56 39.56
C SER A 2 -18.21 2.34 38.47
N LYS A 3 -17.43 3.37 38.82
CA LYS A 3 -16.58 4.17 37.89
C LYS A 3 -15.60 3.29 37.08
N ALA A 4 -15.37 2.06 37.51
CA ALA A 4 -14.47 1.09 36.89
C ALA A 4 -14.93 0.59 35.50
N ASN A 5 -16.20 0.75 35.15
CA ASN A 5 -16.77 0.22 33.89
C ASN A 5 -16.99 1.26 32.80
N LEU A 6 -16.65 2.53 33.03
CA LEU A 6 -16.76 3.57 31.99
C LEU A 6 -15.72 3.33 30.88
N LEU A 7 -16.14 3.50 29.64
CA LEU A 7 -15.29 3.27 28.46
C LEU A 7 -14.26 4.39 28.26
N GLY A 8 -14.58 5.64 28.63
CA GLY A 8 -13.72 6.80 28.40
C GLY A 8 -12.30 6.65 28.96
N PRO A 9 -12.10 6.24 30.23
CA PRO A 9 -10.77 5.97 30.78
C PRO A 9 -9.99 4.91 29.99
N TRP A 10 -10.66 3.84 29.54
CA TRP A 10 -10.04 2.78 28.74
C TRP A 10 -9.59 3.29 27.37
N VAL A 11 -10.41 4.09 26.69
CA VAL A 11 -10.06 4.72 25.41
C VAL A 11 -8.85 5.63 25.57
N ARG A 12 -8.80 6.43 26.62
CA ARG A 12 -7.66 7.33 26.90
C ARG A 12 -6.37 6.53 27.11
N ARG A 13 -6.39 5.52 27.98
CA ARG A 13 -5.23 4.65 28.25
C ARG A 13 -4.80 3.92 26.96
N PHE A 14 -5.76 3.39 26.21
CA PHE A 14 -5.48 2.71 24.95
C PHE A 14 -4.76 3.61 23.96
N LEU A 15 -5.25 4.84 23.74
CA LEU A 15 -4.68 5.76 22.74
C LEU A 15 -3.33 6.34 23.19
N LEU A 16 -3.16 6.69 24.45
CA LEU A 16 -1.98 7.41 24.93
C LEU A 16 -0.88 6.47 25.47
N GLU A 17 -1.25 5.44 26.19
CA GLU A 17 -0.30 4.53 26.81
C GLU A 17 -0.02 3.33 25.90
N TYR A 18 -1.03 2.53 25.56
CA TYR A 18 -0.85 1.29 24.84
C TYR A 18 -0.34 1.50 23.40
N LEU A 19 -1.01 2.35 22.60
CA LEU A 19 -0.61 2.55 21.20
C LEU A 19 0.72 3.30 21.07
N VAL A 20 0.98 4.24 21.96
CA VAL A 20 2.16 5.12 21.89
C VAL A 20 3.31 4.52 22.66
N SER A 21 3.16 4.37 24.00
CA SER A 21 4.26 4.02 24.89
C SER A 21 4.64 2.55 24.82
N GLU A 22 3.66 1.64 24.83
CA GLU A 22 3.93 0.20 24.86
C GLU A 22 4.17 -0.39 23.46
N ARG A 23 3.35 0.00 22.46
CA ARG A 23 3.38 -0.58 21.12
C ARG A 23 4.17 0.24 20.12
N ASN A 24 4.55 1.48 20.44
CA ASN A 24 5.23 2.42 19.56
C ASN A 24 4.70 2.37 18.11
N LEU A 25 3.37 2.42 17.96
CA LEU A 25 2.74 2.33 16.65
C LEU A 25 2.97 3.61 15.85
N ALA A 26 3.11 3.47 14.53
CA ALA A 26 3.27 4.60 13.64
C ALA A 26 2.10 5.59 13.76
N ARG A 27 2.37 6.90 13.68
CA ARG A 27 1.37 7.98 13.81
C ARG A 27 0.11 7.79 12.95
N ASN A 28 0.26 7.26 11.74
CA ASN A 28 -0.89 7.00 10.87
C ASN A 28 -1.79 5.88 11.43
N THR A 29 -1.23 4.87 12.09
CA THR A 29 -2.00 3.81 12.75
C THR A 29 -2.73 4.38 13.98
N GLN A 30 -2.04 5.19 14.79
CA GLN A 30 -2.65 5.88 15.93
C GLN A 30 -3.83 6.76 15.49
N ARG A 31 -3.65 7.56 14.43
CA ARG A 31 -4.72 8.39 13.85
C ARG A 31 -5.90 7.55 13.36
N SER A 32 -5.62 6.46 12.65
CA SER A 32 -6.67 5.55 12.16
C SER A 32 -7.51 4.95 13.29
N TYR A 33 -6.86 4.60 14.41
CA TYR A 33 -7.55 4.07 15.59
C TYR A 33 -8.37 5.16 16.29
N ARG A 34 -7.77 6.35 16.50
CA ARG A 34 -8.48 7.51 17.03
C ARG A 34 -9.73 7.84 16.20
N ASP A 35 -9.59 7.92 14.88
CA ASP A 35 -10.69 8.25 13.97
C ASP A 35 -11.78 7.18 13.98
N THR A 36 -11.40 5.91 14.19
CA THR A 36 -12.37 4.82 14.35
C THR A 36 -13.18 4.99 15.62
N LEU A 37 -12.52 5.28 16.75
CA LEU A 37 -13.18 5.47 18.03
C LEU A 37 -14.02 6.76 18.03
N GLY A 38 -13.54 7.83 17.38
CA GLY A 38 -14.28 9.07 17.20
C GLY A 38 -15.60 8.89 16.42
N LEU A 39 -15.71 7.84 15.61
CA LEU A 39 -16.96 7.48 14.95
C LEU A 39 -17.80 6.47 15.75
N LEU A 40 -17.15 5.54 16.42
CA LEU A 40 -17.82 4.50 17.19
C LEU A 40 -18.54 5.06 18.42
N LEU A 41 -17.86 5.91 19.21
CA LEU A 41 -18.38 6.41 20.48
C LEU A 41 -19.71 7.17 20.31
N PRO A 42 -19.84 8.16 19.41
CA PRO A 42 -21.12 8.84 19.20
C PRO A 42 -22.21 7.90 18.63
N PHE A 43 -21.82 6.88 17.87
CA PHE A 43 -22.77 5.88 17.38
C PHE A 43 -23.34 5.04 18.51
N VAL A 44 -22.48 4.52 19.39
CA VAL A 44 -22.88 3.71 20.55
C VAL A 44 -23.68 4.54 21.54
N ALA A 45 -23.29 5.80 21.81
CA ALA A 45 -24.02 6.71 22.70
C ALA A 45 -25.50 6.85 22.27
N ARG A 46 -25.71 7.15 21.00
CA ARG A 46 -27.06 7.27 20.40
C ARG A 46 -27.84 5.95 20.49
N HIS A 47 -27.15 4.81 20.24
CA HIS A 47 -27.78 3.49 20.32
C HIS A 47 -28.19 3.11 21.73
N ALA A 48 -27.33 3.41 22.71
CA ALA A 48 -27.56 3.15 24.12
C ALA A 48 -28.43 4.23 24.81
N ARG A 49 -28.76 5.34 24.12
CA ARG A 49 -29.45 6.52 24.66
C ARG A 49 -28.75 7.10 25.90
N LYS A 50 -27.44 7.26 25.81
CA LYS A 50 -26.57 7.78 26.87
C LYS A 50 -25.72 8.92 26.34
N GLU A 51 -25.23 9.76 27.26
CA GLU A 51 -24.18 10.70 26.91
C GLU A 51 -22.85 9.94 26.65
N ILE A 52 -21.97 10.55 25.85
CA ILE A 52 -20.71 9.89 25.42
C ILE A 52 -19.85 9.53 26.64
N ASP A 53 -19.84 10.38 27.66
CA ASP A 53 -19.03 10.18 28.87
C ASP A 53 -19.63 9.12 29.82
N GLU A 54 -20.88 8.74 29.61
CA GLU A 54 -21.59 7.70 30.40
C GLU A 54 -21.53 6.31 29.76
N ILE A 55 -20.93 6.19 28.57
CA ILE A 55 -20.80 4.91 27.89
C ILE A 55 -19.93 3.98 28.73
N SER A 56 -20.43 2.80 29.03
CA SER A 56 -19.69 1.72 29.64
C SER A 56 -19.11 0.75 28.62
N VAL A 57 -18.18 -0.09 29.04
CA VAL A 57 -17.57 -1.14 28.20
C VAL A 57 -18.64 -2.05 27.58
N ILE A 58 -19.66 -2.43 28.37
CA ILE A 58 -20.74 -3.32 27.91
C ILE A 58 -21.69 -2.69 26.90
N ASP A 59 -21.81 -1.37 26.85
CA ASP A 59 -22.62 -0.68 25.85
C ASP A 59 -22.03 -0.87 24.42
N VAL A 60 -20.72 -1.13 24.32
CA VAL A 60 -20.07 -1.56 23.08
C VAL A 60 -20.29 -3.07 22.89
N SER A 61 -21.54 -3.48 22.82
CA SER A 61 -21.89 -4.87 22.60
C SER A 61 -21.57 -5.37 21.19
N PRO A 62 -21.46 -6.70 20.97
CA PRO A 62 -21.26 -7.25 19.63
C PRO A 62 -22.32 -6.77 18.64
N ASP A 63 -23.58 -6.61 19.07
CA ASP A 63 -24.66 -6.15 18.20
C ASP A 63 -24.53 -4.66 17.88
N ALA A 64 -24.19 -3.82 18.83
CA ALA A 64 -23.89 -2.41 18.60
C ALA A 64 -22.72 -2.25 17.59
N VAL A 65 -21.68 -3.07 17.70
CA VAL A 65 -20.56 -3.07 16.74
C VAL A 65 -20.99 -3.57 15.37
N ARG A 66 -21.81 -4.62 15.27
CA ARG A 66 -22.36 -5.08 13.98
C ARG A 66 -23.21 -4.00 13.30
N LEU A 67 -24.06 -3.31 14.06
CA LEU A 67 -24.86 -2.19 13.57
C LEU A 67 -23.98 -1.02 13.12
N PHE A 68 -22.95 -0.67 13.88
CA PHE A 68 -21.97 0.34 13.49
C PHE A 68 -21.27 -0.01 12.16
N LEU A 69 -20.81 -1.25 12.02
CA LEU A 69 -20.16 -1.71 10.79
C LEU A 69 -21.10 -1.67 9.59
N ARG A 70 -22.37 -1.99 9.78
CA ARG A 70 -23.42 -1.87 8.75
C ARG A 70 -23.66 -0.40 8.39
N HIS A 71 -23.77 0.49 9.38
CA HIS A 71 -23.87 1.93 9.15
C HIS A 71 -22.70 2.48 8.33
N LEU A 72 -21.46 2.01 8.56
CA LEU A 72 -20.32 2.41 7.75
C LEU A 72 -20.48 2.03 6.28
N GLU A 73 -21.00 0.85 5.99
CA GLU A 73 -21.19 0.38 4.61
C GLU A 73 -22.40 1.03 3.93
N GLU A 74 -23.56 1.06 4.58
CA GLU A 74 -24.82 1.49 3.99
C GLU A 74 -24.97 3.01 3.94
N SER A 75 -24.71 3.69 5.07
CA SER A 75 -24.91 5.13 5.18
C SER A 75 -23.68 5.93 4.77
N ARG A 76 -22.48 5.48 5.12
CA ARG A 76 -21.24 6.18 4.80
C ARG A 76 -20.54 5.66 3.52
N LYS A 77 -21.10 4.64 2.86
CA LYS A 77 -20.59 4.06 1.63
C LYS A 77 -19.09 3.65 1.71
N CYS A 78 -18.65 3.22 2.90
CA CYS A 78 -17.29 2.78 3.10
C CYS A 78 -17.02 1.44 2.40
N ALA A 79 -15.86 1.32 1.77
CA ALA A 79 -15.40 0.05 1.21
C ALA A 79 -15.20 -1.02 2.30
N VAL A 80 -15.32 -2.30 1.93
CA VAL A 80 -15.11 -3.44 2.82
C VAL A 80 -13.75 -3.40 3.52
N SER A 81 -12.70 -2.95 2.83
CA SER A 81 -11.37 -2.78 3.40
C SER A 81 -11.36 -1.76 4.56
N THR A 82 -12.03 -0.62 4.38
CA THR A 82 -12.18 0.42 5.42
C THR A 82 -12.99 -0.11 6.61
N ARG A 83 -14.10 -0.81 6.34
CA ARG A 83 -14.91 -1.49 7.38
C ARG A 83 -14.05 -2.46 8.20
N ASN A 84 -13.25 -3.29 7.53
CA ASN A 84 -12.38 -4.26 8.18
C ASN A 84 -11.24 -3.60 8.98
N GLN A 85 -10.70 -2.49 8.50
CA GLN A 85 -9.70 -1.71 9.22
C GLN A 85 -10.28 -1.13 10.52
N ARG A 86 -11.51 -0.62 10.49
CA ARG A 86 -12.20 -0.12 11.69
C ARG A 86 -12.51 -1.23 12.66
N LEU A 87 -12.95 -2.41 12.19
CA LEU A 87 -13.13 -3.58 13.03
C LEU A 87 -11.82 -4.00 13.71
N ALA A 88 -10.70 -3.93 13.01
CA ALA A 88 -9.38 -4.24 13.59
C ALA A 88 -9.01 -3.29 14.75
N ALA A 89 -9.36 -2.00 14.65
CA ALA A 89 -9.18 -1.04 15.74
C ALA A 89 -10.05 -1.39 16.96
N ILE A 90 -11.32 -1.77 16.73
CA ILE A 90 -12.25 -2.20 17.79
C ILE A 90 -11.74 -3.48 18.47
N HIS A 91 -11.31 -4.49 17.71
CA HIS A 91 -10.70 -5.71 18.25
C HIS A 91 -9.44 -5.42 19.05
N SER A 92 -8.64 -4.43 18.64
CA SER A 92 -7.44 -4.03 19.38
C SER A 92 -7.78 -3.37 20.72
N LEU A 93 -8.79 -2.50 20.75
CA LEU A 93 -9.30 -1.91 21.99
C LEU A 93 -9.88 -3.00 22.92
N ALA A 94 -10.72 -3.87 22.39
CA ALA A 94 -11.33 -4.95 23.16
C ALA A 94 -10.27 -5.86 23.77
N ARG A 95 -9.23 -6.21 23.02
CA ARG A 95 -8.10 -6.99 23.53
C ARG A 95 -7.36 -6.25 24.64
N PHE A 96 -7.11 -4.96 24.47
CA PHE A 96 -6.45 -4.15 25.48
C PHE A 96 -7.24 -4.13 26.79
N VAL A 97 -8.56 -3.88 26.73
CA VAL A 97 -9.44 -3.89 27.90
C VAL A 97 -9.46 -5.27 28.57
N GLY A 98 -9.65 -6.35 27.80
CA GLY A 98 -9.68 -7.71 28.35
C GLY A 98 -8.36 -8.17 28.99
N LEU A 99 -7.21 -7.64 28.54
CA LEU A 99 -5.90 -7.92 29.14
C LEU A 99 -5.72 -7.21 30.50
N HIS A 100 -6.39 -6.07 30.72
CA HIS A 100 -6.22 -5.25 31.93
C HIS A 100 -7.41 -5.32 32.89
N SER A 101 -8.51 -5.99 32.49
CA SER A 101 -9.70 -6.19 33.31
C SER A 101 -10.24 -7.59 33.12
N PRO A 102 -10.00 -8.52 34.08
CA PRO A 102 -10.50 -9.88 33.97
C PRO A 102 -12.03 -9.95 33.81
N GLU A 103 -12.75 -9.01 34.38
CA GLU A 103 -14.21 -8.90 34.29
C GLU A 103 -14.69 -8.66 32.84
N CYS A 104 -13.82 -8.16 31.96
CA CYS A 104 -14.12 -7.86 30.57
C CYS A 104 -13.64 -8.94 29.59
N ILE A 105 -13.13 -10.08 30.05
CA ILE A 105 -12.59 -11.15 29.18
C ILE A 105 -13.69 -11.72 28.28
N GLU A 106 -14.86 -12.00 28.83
CA GLU A 106 -16.00 -12.53 28.07
C GLU A 106 -16.43 -11.54 26.97
N TRP A 107 -16.62 -10.26 27.34
CA TRP A 107 -16.91 -9.19 26.40
C TRP A 107 -15.86 -9.09 25.30
N CYS A 108 -14.58 -9.14 25.64
CA CYS A 108 -13.50 -9.16 24.68
C CYS A 108 -13.60 -10.36 23.74
N GLY A 109 -13.89 -11.55 24.28
CA GLY A 109 -14.10 -12.77 23.50
C GLY A 109 -15.23 -12.61 22.50
N GLN A 110 -16.38 -12.15 22.94
CA GLN A 110 -17.57 -11.94 22.11
C GLN A 110 -17.32 -10.93 20.99
N LEU A 111 -16.67 -9.79 21.24
CA LEU A 111 -16.34 -8.83 20.20
C LEU A 111 -15.41 -9.43 19.13
N ARG A 112 -14.44 -10.23 19.54
CA ARG A 112 -13.47 -10.86 18.63
C ARG A 112 -14.08 -11.91 17.70
N THR A 113 -15.26 -12.43 18.03
CA THR A 113 -16.00 -13.35 17.12
C THR A 113 -16.56 -12.65 15.89
N ILE A 114 -16.65 -11.30 15.87
CA ILE A 114 -17.15 -10.57 14.71
C ILE A 114 -16.20 -10.77 13.53
N PRO A 115 -16.65 -11.38 12.43
CA PRO A 115 -15.76 -11.74 11.34
C PRO A 115 -15.39 -10.54 10.47
N ARG A 116 -14.19 -10.61 9.87
CA ARG A 116 -13.84 -9.73 8.75
C ARG A 116 -14.59 -10.19 7.50
N LYS A 117 -15.10 -9.25 6.73
CA LYS A 117 -15.66 -9.56 5.40
C LYS A 117 -14.54 -9.83 4.41
N ARG A 118 -14.74 -10.81 3.54
CA ARG A 118 -13.85 -10.99 2.38
C ARG A 118 -14.01 -9.77 1.46
N ALA A 119 -12.91 -9.11 1.17
CA ALA A 119 -12.88 -8.07 0.13
C ALA A 119 -12.55 -8.76 -1.20
N PRO A 120 -13.21 -8.39 -2.31
CA PRO A 120 -12.77 -8.84 -3.62
C PRO A 120 -11.33 -8.39 -3.84
N GLN A 121 -10.48 -9.31 -4.31
CA GLN A 121 -9.14 -8.92 -4.75
C GLN A 121 -9.31 -8.00 -5.95
N SER A 122 -8.93 -6.74 -5.79
CA SER A 122 -8.85 -5.83 -6.93
C SER A 122 -7.63 -6.22 -7.76
N THR A 123 -7.83 -6.37 -9.07
CA THR A 123 -6.72 -6.48 -10.02
C THR A 123 -5.80 -5.27 -9.84
N ILE A 124 -4.50 -5.54 -9.81
CA ILE A 124 -3.51 -4.46 -9.70
C ILE A 124 -3.57 -3.62 -10.98
N THR A 125 -3.88 -2.35 -10.80
CA THR A 125 -3.76 -1.37 -11.88
C THR A 125 -2.30 -0.96 -12.02
N TYR A 126 -1.75 -1.09 -13.22
CA TYR A 126 -0.43 -0.58 -13.59
C TYR A 126 -0.51 0.14 -14.95
N LEU A 127 0.51 0.88 -15.28
CA LEU A 127 0.65 1.59 -16.55
C LEU A 127 1.49 0.74 -17.50
N GLU A 128 1.04 0.64 -18.75
CA GLU A 128 1.89 0.11 -19.82
C GLU A 128 3.04 1.09 -20.12
N LYS A 129 4.08 0.61 -20.82
CA LYS A 129 5.27 1.42 -21.07
C LYS A 129 4.93 2.75 -21.76
N SER A 130 4.07 2.73 -22.78
CA SER A 130 3.62 3.92 -23.49
C SER A 130 2.85 4.92 -22.60
N GLU A 131 2.02 4.41 -21.68
CA GLU A 131 1.28 5.25 -20.72
C GLU A 131 2.22 5.88 -19.70
N MET A 132 3.22 5.11 -19.23
CA MET A 132 4.23 5.64 -18.32
C MET A 132 5.11 6.69 -18.97
N ASP A 133 5.54 6.46 -20.21
CA ASP A 133 6.32 7.42 -20.99
C ASP A 133 5.54 8.72 -21.26
N ALA A 134 4.25 8.61 -21.58
CA ALA A 134 3.39 9.78 -21.73
C ALA A 134 3.26 10.57 -20.39
N LEU A 135 3.16 9.87 -19.26
CA LEU A 135 3.10 10.51 -17.95
C LEU A 135 4.42 11.23 -17.61
N LEU A 136 5.56 10.62 -17.92
CA LEU A 136 6.87 11.24 -17.70
C LEU A 136 7.05 12.50 -18.55
N ASN A 137 6.57 12.49 -19.79
CA ASN A 137 6.68 13.63 -20.72
C ASN A 137 5.57 14.70 -20.52
N ALA A 138 4.63 14.51 -19.60
CA ALA A 138 3.51 15.44 -19.38
C ALA A 138 3.88 16.78 -18.73
N PRO A 139 4.90 16.88 -17.82
CA PRO A 139 5.36 18.13 -17.26
C PRO A 139 6.00 19.04 -18.31
N ASP A 140 5.71 20.33 -18.23
CA ASP A 140 6.35 21.34 -19.06
C ASP A 140 7.72 21.71 -18.49
N GLN A 141 8.76 21.14 -19.05
CA GLN A 141 10.15 21.31 -18.59
C GLN A 141 10.74 22.71 -18.86
N SER A 142 9.97 23.62 -19.49
CA SER A 142 10.38 25.02 -19.60
C SER A 142 10.17 25.80 -18.29
N THR A 143 9.44 25.22 -17.34
CA THR A 143 9.12 25.84 -16.06
C THR A 143 9.83 25.13 -14.90
N GLU A 144 10.24 25.86 -13.85
CA GLU A 144 10.83 25.28 -12.64
C GLU A 144 9.94 24.23 -12.00
N GLN A 145 8.62 24.48 -11.98
CA GLN A 145 7.66 23.51 -11.46
C GLN A 145 7.63 22.25 -12.32
N GLY A 146 7.69 22.38 -13.61
CA GLY A 146 7.67 21.24 -14.53
C GLY A 146 8.97 20.42 -14.47
N LEU A 147 10.13 21.07 -14.35
CA LEU A 147 11.42 20.39 -14.12
C LEU A 147 11.35 19.55 -12.82
N ARG A 148 10.91 20.17 -11.71
CA ARG A 148 10.75 19.44 -10.44
C ARG A 148 9.77 18.28 -10.58
N ASP A 149 8.62 18.48 -11.21
CA ASP A 149 7.58 17.46 -11.34
C ASP A 149 8.06 16.30 -12.23
N HIS A 150 8.82 16.60 -13.29
CA HIS A 150 9.45 15.60 -14.15
C HIS A 150 10.49 14.77 -13.37
N ALA A 151 11.40 15.43 -12.64
CA ALA A 151 12.39 14.76 -11.80
C ALA A 151 11.71 13.86 -10.73
N LEU A 152 10.62 14.33 -10.13
CA LEU A 152 9.86 13.55 -9.15
C LEU A 152 9.17 12.34 -9.79
N LEU A 153 8.58 12.46 -10.97
CA LEU A 153 7.95 11.35 -11.69
C LEU A 153 8.97 10.27 -12.06
N ILE A 154 10.13 10.68 -12.62
CA ILE A 154 11.22 9.75 -12.93
C ILE A 154 11.72 9.07 -11.67
N PHE A 155 11.92 9.82 -10.58
CA PHE A 155 12.36 9.28 -9.30
C PHE A 155 11.37 8.24 -8.75
N LEU A 156 10.06 8.52 -8.80
CA LEU A 156 9.01 7.58 -8.37
C LEU A 156 9.03 6.29 -9.21
N TYR A 157 9.19 6.42 -10.52
CA TYR A 157 9.22 5.27 -11.43
C TYR A 157 10.52 4.47 -11.32
N ASN A 158 11.68 5.13 -11.22
CA ASN A 158 12.97 4.45 -11.05
C ASN A 158 13.02 3.65 -9.75
N THR A 159 12.62 4.27 -8.63
CA THR A 159 12.83 3.70 -7.30
C THR A 159 11.63 2.90 -6.78
N GLY A 160 10.44 3.13 -7.33
CA GLY A 160 9.19 2.55 -6.84
C GLY A 160 8.88 2.93 -5.40
N VAL A 161 9.39 4.03 -4.87
CA VAL A 161 9.16 4.48 -3.48
C VAL A 161 7.70 4.89 -3.26
N ARG A 162 7.26 4.86 -2.00
CA ARG A 162 5.95 5.41 -1.63
C ARG A 162 5.98 6.93 -1.67
N ALA A 163 4.84 7.57 -1.94
CA ALA A 163 4.76 9.03 -1.94
C ALA A 163 5.25 9.67 -0.63
N ASP A 164 4.96 9.05 0.51
CA ASP A 164 5.43 9.53 1.82
C ASP A 164 6.96 9.38 1.97
N GLU A 165 7.53 8.30 1.44
CA GLU A 165 8.97 8.08 1.41
C GLU A 165 9.65 9.11 0.50
N ALA A 166 9.13 9.34 -0.72
CA ALA A 166 9.67 10.35 -1.64
C ALA A 166 9.63 11.76 -1.05
N ALA A 167 8.54 12.09 -0.33
CA ALA A 167 8.40 13.38 0.34
C ALA A 167 9.43 13.62 1.45
N GLN A 168 10.00 12.55 2.02
CA GLN A 168 10.95 12.62 3.15
C GLN A 168 12.42 12.51 2.73
N VAL A 169 12.71 12.22 1.45
CA VAL A 169 14.09 12.10 0.97
C VAL A 169 14.79 13.45 1.06
N LYS A 170 15.94 13.46 1.69
CA LYS A 170 16.83 14.61 1.79
C LYS A 170 18.00 14.50 0.81
N ILE A 171 18.67 15.60 0.56
CA ILE A 171 19.84 15.64 -0.31
C ILE A 171 20.96 14.75 0.24
N GLU A 172 21.16 14.71 1.56
CA GLU A 172 22.11 13.81 2.23
C GLU A 172 21.84 12.32 2.03
N ASP A 173 20.60 11.94 1.62
CA ASP A 173 20.23 10.56 1.32
C ASP A 173 20.62 10.14 -0.12
N LEU A 174 21.08 11.08 -0.95
CA LEU A 174 21.51 10.84 -2.32
C LEU A 174 23.02 10.62 -2.38
N PHE A 175 23.44 9.48 -2.87
CA PHE A 175 24.82 9.14 -3.12
C PHE A 175 25.05 9.16 -4.63
N LEU A 176 25.32 10.35 -5.17
CA LEU A 176 25.51 10.56 -6.60
C LEU A 176 26.97 10.34 -6.94
N ALA A 177 27.26 9.35 -7.78
CA ALA A 177 28.60 9.00 -8.17
C ALA A 177 29.16 10.06 -9.13
N HIS A 178 30.40 10.51 -8.89
CA HIS A 178 31.12 11.43 -9.75
C HIS A 178 31.91 10.72 -10.87
N CYS A 179 32.06 9.38 -10.77
CA CYS A 179 32.81 8.56 -11.73
C CYS A 179 31.93 7.44 -12.29
N SER A 180 32.16 7.08 -13.56
CA SER A 180 31.39 6.04 -14.28
C SER A 180 31.49 4.62 -13.71
N ARG A 181 32.39 4.37 -12.74
CA ARG A 181 32.57 3.08 -12.10
C ARG A 181 31.69 2.87 -10.88
N ASP A 182 31.18 3.94 -10.27
CA ASP A 182 30.35 3.87 -9.09
C ASP A 182 28.88 4.03 -9.45
N HIS A 183 28.03 3.25 -8.78
CA HIS A 183 26.60 3.33 -8.98
C HIS A 183 26.00 4.40 -8.08
N SER A 184 25.34 5.39 -8.69
CA SER A 184 24.51 6.34 -7.94
C SER A 184 23.34 5.62 -7.30
N LEU A 185 23.05 5.96 -6.04
CA LEU A 185 21.95 5.37 -5.30
C LEU A 185 21.29 6.38 -4.37
N VAL A 186 20.06 6.07 -3.96
CA VAL A 186 19.34 6.78 -2.90
C VAL A 186 19.10 5.84 -1.73
N GLN A 187 19.29 6.34 -0.52
CA GLN A 187 18.91 5.66 0.71
C GLN A 187 17.51 6.10 1.12
N VAL A 188 16.57 5.17 1.18
CA VAL A 188 15.16 5.44 1.48
C VAL A 188 14.80 4.85 2.82
N ARG A 189 14.15 5.64 3.65
CA ARG A 189 13.62 5.25 4.96
C ARG A 189 12.17 4.81 4.84
N GLY A 190 11.93 3.52 4.98
CA GLY A 190 10.60 2.91 4.87
C GLY A 190 9.86 2.74 6.19
N LYS A 191 8.74 2.01 6.13
CA LYS A 191 7.91 1.68 7.30
C LYS A 191 8.73 0.96 8.38
N GLY A 192 8.62 1.42 9.63
CA GLY A 192 9.36 0.87 10.77
C GLY A 192 10.82 1.27 10.77
N ASN A 193 11.16 2.41 10.17
CA ASN A 193 12.51 2.98 10.11
C ASN A 193 13.54 2.09 9.38
N LYS A 194 13.06 1.14 8.55
CA LYS A 194 13.94 0.27 7.76
C LYS A 194 14.54 1.05 6.60
N LEU A 195 15.86 1.03 6.52
CA LEU A 195 16.59 1.63 5.41
C LEU A 195 16.73 0.64 4.25
N ARG A 196 16.62 1.16 3.03
CA ARG A 196 16.96 0.42 1.81
C ARG A 196 17.66 1.35 0.83
N ARG A 197 18.51 0.78 0.00
CA ARG A 197 19.23 1.49 -1.06
C ARG A 197 18.62 1.12 -2.39
N CYS A 198 18.31 2.14 -3.21
CA CYS A 198 17.79 1.96 -4.56
C CYS A 198 18.79 2.57 -5.54
N PRO A 199 19.30 1.84 -6.54
CA PRO A 199 20.14 2.40 -7.58
C PRO A 199 19.34 3.38 -8.44
N LEU A 200 20.02 4.41 -8.93
CA LEU A 200 19.42 5.45 -9.76
C LEU A 200 19.90 5.32 -11.19
N TRP A 201 18.99 5.52 -12.12
CA TRP A 201 19.32 5.64 -13.55
C TRP A 201 20.14 6.90 -13.81
N PRO A 202 21.01 6.90 -14.82
CA PRO A 202 21.78 8.10 -15.20
C PRO A 202 20.89 9.33 -15.44
N GLN A 203 19.74 9.15 -16.08
CA GLN A 203 18.75 10.20 -16.29
C GLN A 203 18.20 10.75 -14.97
N THR A 204 17.85 9.87 -14.03
CA THR A 204 17.37 10.28 -12.69
C THR A 204 18.44 11.09 -11.96
N VAL A 205 19.70 10.67 -12.07
CA VAL A 205 20.86 11.39 -11.47
C VAL A 205 20.99 12.79 -12.07
N ALA A 206 20.92 12.93 -13.40
CA ALA A 206 21.03 14.23 -14.06
C ALA A 206 19.94 15.19 -13.61
N GLU A 207 18.67 14.72 -13.60
CA GLU A 207 17.50 15.51 -13.15
C GLU A 207 17.64 15.94 -11.67
N LEU A 208 18.01 15.00 -10.79
CA LEU A 208 18.17 15.31 -9.37
C LEU A 208 19.35 16.27 -9.14
N SER A 209 20.49 16.08 -9.82
CA SER A 209 21.64 16.96 -9.69
C SER A 209 21.31 18.40 -10.05
N SER A 210 20.57 18.61 -11.13
CA SER A 210 20.07 19.92 -11.55
C SER A 210 19.16 20.54 -10.47
N LEU A 211 18.27 19.75 -9.88
CA LEU A 211 17.27 20.22 -8.94
C LEU A 211 17.87 20.62 -7.58
N ILE A 212 18.96 19.98 -7.16
CA ILE A 212 19.57 20.19 -5.83
C ILE A 212 20.77 21.13 -5.82
N THR A 213 21.14 21.68 -6.97
CA THR A 213 22.31 22.57 -7.09
C THR A 213 22.27 23.69 -6.05
N SER A 214 23.39 23.91 -5.35
CA SER A 214 23.56 24.96 -4.32
C SER A 214 22.65 24.86 -3.10
N ARG A 215 22.02 23.71 -2.85
CA ARG A 215 21.16 23.49 -1.68
C ARG A 215 21.86 22.69 -0.60
N PRO A 216 21.60 22.98 0.69
CA PRO A 216 22.25 22.26 1.78
C PRO A 216 21.82 20.78 1.86
N PRO A 217 22.73 19.87 2.29
CA PRO A 217 22.45 18.43 2.39
C PRO A 217 21.22 18.07 3.26
N THR A 218 20.91 18.89 4.23
CA THR A 218 19.76 18.69 5.16
C THR A 218 18.42 18.99 4.54
N ASP A 219 18.38 19.65 3.39
CA ASP A 219 17.14 19.99 2.70
C ASP A 219 16.48 18.75 2.10
N HIS A 220 15.14 18.80 2.01
CA HIS A 220 14.40 17.81 1.25
C HIS A 220 14.65 17.99 -0.25
N VAL A 221 14.79 16.89 -0.98
CA VAL A 221 15.03 16.92 -2.43
C VAL A 221 13.92 17.65 -3.16
N PHE A 222 12.67 17.30 -2.84
CA PHE A 222 11.49 17.83 -3.53
C PHE A 222 10.76 18.88 -2.68
N LEU A 223 10.74 20.12 -3.17
CA LEU A 223 10.05 21.23 -2.55
C LEU A 223 8.77 21.57 -3.32
N ASN A 224 7.79 22.13 -2.66
CA ASN A 224 6.60 22.70 -3.27
C ASN A 224 6.89 24.12 -3.82
N ARG A 225 5.88 24.75 -4.44
CA ARG A 225 6.00 26.11 -5.00
C ARG A 225 6.34 27.22 -3.95
N CYS A 226 6.19 26.90 -2.67
CA CYS A 226 6.49 27.82 -1.58
C CYS A 226 7.85 27.51 -0.92
N GLY A 227 8.72 26.71 -1.54
CA GLY A 227 10.00 26.32 -0.99
C GLY A 227 9.92 25.38 0.22
N GLN A 228 8.75 24.85 0.55
CA GLN A 228 8.58 23.90 1.65
C GLN A 228 8.59 22.46 1.14
N PRO A 229 8.97 21.47 1.96
CA PRO A 229 8.93 20.07 1.58
C PRO A 229 7.58 19.67 0.99
N ILE A 230 7.59 18.99 -0.15
CA ILE A 230 6.36 18.47 -0.75
C ILE A 230 5.75 17.41 0.17
N THR A 231 4.43 17.37 0.26
CA THR A 231 3.73 16.35 1.05
C THR A 231 3.31 15.19 0.16
N ARG A 232 3.04 14.01 0.76
CA ARG A 232 2.45 12.88 0.05
C ARG A 232 1.15 13.23 -0.68
N PHE A 233 0.37 14.16 -0.14
CA PHE A 233 -0.86 14.65 -0.76
C PHE A 233 -0.54 15.54 -1.97
N GLY A 234 0.48 16.38 -1.87
CA GLY A 234 0.97 17.17 -2.99
C GLY A 234 1.46 16.30 -4.14
N ILE A 235 2.19 15.22 -3.84
CA ILE A 235 2.62 14.23 -4.85
C ILE A 235 1.41 13.55 -5.50
N HIS A 236 0.40 13.17 -4.70
CA HIS A 236 -0.83 12.56 -5.23
C HIS A 236 -1.56 13.50 -6.18
N THR A 237 -1.80 14.74 -5.76
CA THR A 237 -2.45 15.76 -6.59
C THR A 237 -1.67 16.09 -7.87
N MET A 238 -0.33 16.09 -7.79
CA MET A 238 0.55 16.28 -8.95
C MET A 238 0.35 15.15 -9.97
N VAL A 239 0.40 13.89 -9.52
CA VAL A 239 0.19 12.72 -10.41
C VAL A 239 -1.20 12.77 -11.03
N GLU A 240 -2.26 13.01 -10.25
CA GLU A 240 -3.63 13.11 -10.77
C GLU A 240 -3.79 14.22 -11.81
N ARG A 241 -3.12 15.37 -11.60
CA ARG A 241 -3.14 16.48 -12.56
C ARG A 241 -2.55 16.08 -13.89
N TYR A 242 -1.38 15.43 -13.92
CA TYR A 242 -0.74 15.00 -15.16
C TYR A 242 -1.48 13.86 -15.84
N VAL A 243 -2.00 12.90 -15.08
CA VAL A 243 -2.85 11.85 -15.64
C VAL A 243 -4.07 12.43 -16.32
N ARG A 244 -4.75 13.40 -15.70
CA ARG A 244 -5.89 14.09 -16.32
C ARG A 244 -5.49 14.82 -17.62
N LYS A 245 -4.30 15.44 -17.64
CA LYS A 245 -3.77 16.13 -18.83
C LYS A 245 -3.59 15.18 -20.00
N ILE A 246 -3.05 13.97 -19.75
CA ILE A 246 -2.76 13.01 -20.85
C ILE A 246 -3.95 12.11 -21.21
N SER A 247 -4.94 11.97 -20.32
CA SER A 247 -6.10 11.08 -20.53
C SER A 247 -6.92 11.47 -21.75
N ALA A 248 -6.90 12.74 -22.16
CA ALA A 248 -7.57 13.20 -23.40
C ALA A 248 -7.00 12.56 -24.66
N GLY A 249 -5.69 12.27 -24.69
CA GLY A 249 -4.99 11.63 -25.81
C GLY A 249 -4.78 10.11 -25.65
N MET A 250 -5.16 9.53 -24.50
CA MET A 250 -4.92 8.12 -24.18
C MET A 250 -6.18 7.45 -23.62
N PRO A 251 -7.07 6.91 -24.46
CA PRO A 251 -8.31 6.27 -24.02
C PRO A 251 -8.10 5.11 -23.04
N SER A 252 -6.96 4.42 -23.10
CA SER A 252 -6.61 3.33 -22.18
C SER A 252 -6.49 3.77 -20.73
N LEU A 253 -6.24 5.06 -20.45
CA LEU A 253 -6.18 5.63 -19.12
C LEU A 253 -7.56 5.99 -18.55
N ALA A 254 -8.59 6.11 -19.38
CA ALA A 254 -9.93 6.56 -18.96
C ALA A 254 -10.52 5.68 -17.83
N ASN A 255 -10.22 4.37 -17.85
CA ASN A 255 -10.72 3.40 -16.87
C ASN A 255 -9.68 3.06 -15.79
N LYS A 256 -8.50 3.69 -15.80
CA LYS A 256 -7.43 3.44 -14.82
C LYS A 256 -7.40 4.52 -13.75
N ARG A 257 -7.53 4.11 -12.48
CA ARG A 257 -7.32 5.02 -11.36
C ARG A 257 -5.83 5.12 -11.04
N VAL A 258 -5.16 6.09 -11.64
CA VAL A 258 -3.72 6.27 -11.50
C VAL A 258 -3.37 7.14 -10.29
N SER A 259 -2.41 6.68 -9.49
CA SER A 259 -1.91 7.33 -8.29
C SER A 259 -0.41 7.06 -8.14
N PRO A 260 0.32 7.68 -7.21
CA PRO A 260 1.71 7.31 -6.92
C PRO A 260 1.88 5.82 -6.58
N HIS A 261 0.85 5.20 -6.03
CA HIS A 261 0.87 3.77 -5.75
C HIS A 261 0.78 2.93 -7.03
N THR A 262 0.04 3.41 -8.02
CA THR A 262 -0.01 2.82 -9.37
C THR A 262 1.36 2.90 -10.05
N ILE A 263 2.09 4.01 -9.95
CA ILE A 263 3.46 4.14 -10.48
C ILE A 263 4.37 3.09 -9.84
N ARG A 264 4.28 2.90 -8.54
CA ARG A 264 5.04 1.85 -7.83
C ARG A 264 4.67 0.44 -8.31
N HIS A 265 3.40 0.15 -8.57
CA HIS A 265 2.98 -1.11 -9.17
C HIS A 265 3.54 -1.28 -10.58
N THR A 266 3.54 -0.19 -11.37
CA THR A 266 4.15 -0.14 -12.69
C THR A 266 5.64 -0.48 -12.65
N THR A 267 6.39 0.14 -11.72
CA THR A 267 7.81 -0.18 -11.52
C THR A 267 8.01 -1.67 -11.24
N ALA A 268 7.22 -2.23 -10.32
CA ALA A 268 7.32 -3.65 -9.97
C ALA A 268 7.03 -4.57 -11.17
N THR A 269 5.96 -4.27 -11.92
CA THR A 269 5.57 -5.06 -13.09
C THR A 269 6.61 -4.95 -14.22
N HIS A 270 7.14 -3.75 -14.47
CA HIS A 270 8.16 -3.56 -15.51
C HIS A 270 9.50 -4.20 -15.14
N LEU A 271 9.92 -4.15 -13.87
CA LEU A 271 11.09 -4.90 -13.40
C LEU A 271 10.91 -6.42 -13.55
N LEU A 272 9.73 -6.93 -13.23
CA LEU A 272 9.42 -8.34 -13.37
C LEU A 272 9.44 -8.76 -14.85
N ARG A 273 8.84 -7.97 -15.75
CA ARG A 273 8.88 -8.18 -17.22
C ARG A 273 10.29 -8.10 -17.79
N ALA A 274 11.15 -7.30 -17.17
CA ALA A 274 12.58 -7.25 -17.53
C ALA A 274 13.38 -8.43 -17.00
N GLY A 275 12.75 -9.42 -16.32
CA GLY A 275 13.40 -10.62 -15.82
C GLY A 275 14.05 -10.47 -14.45
N VAL A 276 13.79 -9.38 -13.73
CA VAL A 276 14.31 -9.19 -12.38
C VAL A 276 13.63 -10.16 -11.42
N ASP A 277 14.40 -10.89 -10.63
CA ASP A 277 13.90 -11.81 -9.62
C ASP A 277 12.95 -11.16 -8.60
N ILE A 278 11.92 -11.89 -8.23
CA ILE A 278 10.86 -11.37 -7.34
C ILE A 278 11.34 -11.00 -5.93
N ASN A 279 12.39 -11.68 -5.42
CA ASN A 279 12.98 -11.34 -4.12
C ASN A 279 13.79 -10.04 -4.21
N THR A 280 14.46 -9.82 -5.34
CA THR A 280 15.15 -8.55 -5.65
C THR A 280 14.13 -7.41 -5.74
N ILE A 281 13.01 -7.60 -6.44
CA ILE A 281 11.92 -6.62 -6.50
C ILE A 281 11.34 -6.35 -5.10
N ARG A 282 11.17 -7.39 -4.29
CA ARG A 282 10.71 -7.25 -2.89
C ARG A 282 11.67 -6.41 -2.05
N ALA A 283 12.97 -6.68 -2.14
CA ALA A 283 14.00 -5.91 -1.44
C ALA A 283 14.02 -4.45 -1.92
N TRP A 284 13.97 -4.24 -3.24
CA TRP A 284 13.91 -2.93 -3.87
C TRP A 284 12.75 -2.08 -3.37
N LEU A 285 11.56 -2.65 -3.39
CA LEU A 285 10.35 -1.97 -2.95
C LEU A 285 10.21 -1.89 -1.42
N GLY A 286 10.93 -2.68 -0.66
CA GLY A 286 10.80 -2.77 0.80
C GLY A 286 9.45 -3.37 1.23
N HIS A 287 9.01 -4.45 0.58
CA HIS A 287 7.84 -5.20 1.00
C HIS A 287 8.18 -6.14 2.16
N VAL A 288 7.45 -6.00 3.26
CA VAL A 288 7.63 -6.85 4.45
C VAL A 288 7.04 -8.26 4.23
N SER A 289 5.98 -8.37 3.41
CA SER A 289 5.28 -9.62 3.13
C SER A 289 5.50 -10.08 1.69
N LEU A 290 5.77 -11.37 1.51
CA LEU A 290 5.82 -12.04 0.20
C LEU A 290 4.51 -11.88 -0.57
N ASN A 291 3.37 -11.99 0.12
CA ASN A 291 2.05 -11.87 -0.51
C ASN A 291 1.86 -10.54 -1.24
N THR A 292 2.52 -9.46 -0.78
CA THR A 292 2.44 -8.15 -1.44
C THR A 292 3.19 -8.13 -2.76
N THR A 293 4.21 -8.98 -2.94
CA THR A 293 5.01 -9.05 -4.17
C THR A 293 4.50 -10.13 -5.11
N ASN A 294 4.00 -11.24 -4.58
CA ASN A 294 3.46 -12.35 -5.38
C ASN A 294 2.29 -11.94 -6.28
N VAL A 295 1.55 -10.91 -5.89
CA VAL A 295 0.44 -10.37 -6.71
C VAL A 295 0.93 -9.90 -8.09
N TYR A 296 2.19 -9.45 -8.22
CA TYR A 296 2.76 -9.07 -9.52
C TYR A 296 3.03 -10.29 -10.40
N ALA A 297 3.44 -11.41 -9.81
CA ALA A 297 3.68 -12.66 -10.54
C ALA A 297 2.39 -13.29 -11.09
N GLU A 298 1.23 -12.96 -10.50
CA GLU A 298 -0.08 -13.44 -10.98
C GLU A 298 -0.55 -12.71 -12.23
N VAL A 299 -0.08 -11.48 -12.44
CA VAL A 299 -0.59 -10.57 -13.50
C VAL A 299 -0.01 -10.88 -14.88
N ASP A 300 1.18 -11.53 -14.96
CA ASP A 300 1.90 -11.65 -16.24
C ASP A 300 1.86 -13.08 -16.81
N LEU A 301 0.87 -13.37 -17.66
CA LEU A 301 0.75 -14.62 -18.40
C LEU A 301 1.87 -14.81 -19.44
N GLU A 302 2.42 -13.72 -20.00
CA GLU A 302 3.49 -13.77 -21.00
C GLU A 302 4.80 -14.27 -20.38
N MET A 303 5.13 -13.83 -19.16
CA MET A 303 6.25 -14.38 -18.40
C MET A 303 6.10 -15.87 -18.09
N LYS A 304 4.87 -16.28 -17.72
CA LYS A 304 4.59 -17.72 -17.48
C LYS A 304 4.77 -18.54 -18.76
N ALA A 305 4.31 -18.03 -19.90
CA ALA A 305 4.50 -18.67 -21.19
C ALA A 305 5.98 -18.75 -21.58
N LYS A 306 6.75 -17.67 -21.38
CA LYS A 306 8.20 -17.67 -21.61
C LYS A 306 8.94 -18.65 -20.71
N ALA A 307 8.58 -18.72 -19.43
CA ALA A 307 9.17 -19.68 -18.49
C ALA A 307 8.85 -21.12 -18.90
N LEU A 308 7.63 -21.42 -19.34
CA LEU A 308 7.27 -22.72 -19.88
C LEU A 308 8.05 -23.05 -21.15
N ALA A 309 8.23 -22.11 -22.06
CA ALA A 309 8.99 -22.31 -23.29
C ALA A 309 10.48 -22.63 -23.02
N THR A 310 11.07 -22.06 -21.95
CA THR A 310 12.45 -22.41 -21.53
C THR A 310 12.57 -23.78 -20.89
N CYS A 311 11.49 -24.32 -20.35
CA CYS A 311 11.41 -25.64 -19.74
C CYS A 311 10.94 -26.73 -20.72
N GLU A 312 10.64 -26.37 -21.98
CA GLU A 312 10.18 -27.32 -23.00
C GLU A 312 11.28 -28.30 -23.30
N ILE A 313 11.00 -29.58 -23.04
CA ILE A 313 11.93 -30.67 -23.33
C ILE A 313 11.94 -30.91 -24.84
N ARG A 314 12.94 -30.37 -25.54
CA ARG A 314 13.14 -30.61 -26.96
C ARG A 314 13.42 -32.08 -27.17
N GLY A 315 12.48 -32.80 -27.76
CA GLY A 315 12.60 -34.19 -28.09
C GLY A 315 11.70 -35.17 -27.32
N ALA A 316 10.79 -34.66 -26.48
CA ALA A 316 9.73 -35.52 -25.99
C ALA A 316 8.79 -35.87 -27.14
N ILE A 317 8.77 -37.15 -27.52
CA ILE A 317 7.73 -37.74 -28.37
C ILE A 317 6.40 -37.38 -27.71
N PRO A 318 5.45 -36.74 -28.43
CA PRO A 318 4.15 -36.43 -27.82
C PRO A 318 3.59 -37.73 -27.24
N PRO A 319 3.11 -37.71 -25.98
CA PRO A 319 2.53 -38.92 -25.39
C PRO A 319 1.38 -39.35 -26.30
N LYS A 320 1.47 -40.61 -26.84
CA LYS A 320 0.37 -41.20 -27.56
C LYS A 320 -0.88 -41.04 -26.72
N HIS A 321 -1.89 -40.42 -27.27
CA HIS A 321 -3.16 -40.31 -26.57
C HIS A 321 -3.62 -41.74 -26.23
N TRP A 322 -3.94 -41.97 -24.94
CA TRP A 322 -4.42 -43.29 -24.48
C TRP A 322 -5.58 -43.86 -25.32
N LYS A 323 -6.31 -43.01 -26.06
CA LYS A 323 -7.36 -43.37 -27.03
C LYS A 323 -6.80 -44.07 -28.29
N GLU A 324 -5.51 -43.97 -28.55
CA GLU A 324 -4.84 -44.60 -29.69
C GLU A 324 -4.12 -45.90 -29.29
N ASP A 325 -4.14 -46.26 -27.99
CA ASP A 325 -3.59 -47.53 -27.50
C ASP A 325 -4.64 -48.64 -27.69
N VAL A 326 -4.58 -49.27 -28.88
CA VAL A 326 -5.47 -50.36 -29.26
C VAL A 326 -5.39 -51.52 -28.27
N THR A 327 -4.24 -51.77 -27.68
CA THR A 327 -4.00 -52.85 -26.72
C THR A 327 -4.74 -52.65 -25.40
N LEU A 328 -4.82 -51.40 -24.87
CA LEU A 328 -5.55 -51.14 -23.65
C LEU A 328 -7.08 -51.23 -23.85
N MET A 329 -7.58 -50.75 -24.98
CA MET A 329 -9.01 -50.84 -25.30
C MET A 329 -9.45 -52.25 -25.66
N GLU A 330 -8.59 -53.06 -26.26
CA GLU A 330 -8.80 -54.51 -26.45
C GLU A 330 -8.82 -55.25 -25.11
N PHE A 331 -7.85 -54.95 -24.25
CA PHE A 331 -7.79 -55.53 -22.91
C PHE A 331 -9.08 -55.23 -22.11
N LEU A 332 -9.56 -54.00 -22.12
CA LEU A 332 -10.80 -53.62 -21.41
C LEU A 332 -12.08 -54.24 -22.00
N ARG A 333 -12.05 -54.69 -23.26
CA ARG A 333 -13.17 -55.42 -23.88
C ARG A 333 -13.17 -56.90 -23.59
N THR A 334 -12.05 -57.41 -23.08
CA THR A 334 -11.90 -58.82 -22.71
C THR A 334 -12.13 -59.09 -21.22
N LEU A 335 -12.33 -58.03 -20.44
CA LEU A 335 -12.80 -58.08 -19.05
C LEU A 335 -14.34 -58.03 -19.00
#